data_319fc79ea3b85935184977e844608eea
#
_entry.id   319fc79ea3b85935184977e844608eea
#
_cell.length_a   1.000
_cell.length_b   1.000
_cell.length_c   1.000
_cell.angle_alpha   90.00
_cell.angle_beta   90.00
_cell.angle_gamma   90.00
#
_symmetry.space_group_name_H-M   'P 1'
#
loop_
_entity.id
_entity.type
_entity.pdbx_description
1 polymer ?
#
loop_
_entity_poly.entity_id
_entity_poly.type
_entity_poly.pdbx_seq_one_letter_code
_entity_poly.pdbx_strand_id
1 'polypeptide(L)'
;MKNCLHQVICSSFVVLILSAATFAQAPSPTPAPPATDIFIIDLSTRPGGKLKLGQPVKITNFAGYNNQPAFMSDGKSVLYTSIRDKQADIYRYDIGSAETSQITNTPESEYSPTLMPDGKFISVVRVEGDGTQRLWKFPLAGGAPSLVLENIKPVGYHLWLDENTLALFVLGKPNTLQLVDLRSGKAEVIAENPGRILRRVPHENKFSFVHKVSDQEWLIKTFDLKTRSIAMYIKTFTGVEDYAWTPAGVLLMANGSKLFARKKSDFAWEELADYSNAGLKNITRIAVSPKGDRIAIVARQ
;
A
#
# COMPACT_ATOMS: atom_id res chain seq x y z
N MET A 1 6.64 66.27 -76.96
CA MET A 1 5.31 66.36 -76.31
C MET A 1 4.63 65.01 -76.36
N LYS A 2 4.73 64.20 -75.40
CA LYS A 2 3.82 63.04 -75.07
C LYS A 2 4.06 62.64 -73.62
N ASN A 3 3.08 62.96 -72.84
CA ASN A 3 3.04 62.59 -71.42
C ASN A 3 2.81 61.05 -71.32
N CYS A 4 3.63 60.38 -70.52
CA CYS A 4 3.44 58.98 -70.16
C CYS A 4 3.08 58.95 -68.66
N LEU A 5 1.82 58.64 -68.42
CA LEU A 5 1.28 58.45 -67.10
C LEU A 5 1.62 57.00 -66.61
N HIS A 6 2.38 56.88 -65.50
CA HIS A 6 2.63 55.58 -64.87
C HIS A 6 1.57 55.37 -63.76
N GLN A 7 0.74 54.36 -64.00
CA GLN A 7 -0.15 53.84 -62.96
C GLN A 7 0.63 52.91 -62.04
N VAL A 8 0.69 53.28 -60.75
CA VAL A 8 1.20 52.40 -59.71
C VAL A 8 0.03 51.59 -59.17
N ILE A 9 0.07 50.25 -59.40
CA ILE A 9 -0.89 49.28 -58.87
C ILE A 9 -0.38 48.90 -57.48
N CYS A 10 -1.06 49.33 -56.45
CA CYS A 10 -0.81 48.89 -55.07
C CYS A 10 -1.56 47.57 -54.82
N SER A 11 -0.88 46.46 -54.84
CA SER A 11 -1.46 45.14 -54.44
C SER A 11 -1.39 44.98 -52.94
N SER A 12 -2.54 45.10 -52.28
CA SER A 12 -2.67 44.82 -50.84
C SER A 12 -2.73 43.32 -50.63
N PHE A 13 -1.67 42.74 -50.06
CA PHE A 13 -1.67 41.36 -49.58
C PHE A 13 -2.40 41.32 -48.20
N VAL A 14 -3.56 40.72 -48.16
CA VAL A 14 -4.25 40.37 -46.90
C VAL A 14 -3.68 39.06 -46.42
N VAL A 15 -2.87 39.10 -45.35
CA VAL A 15 -2.39 37.90 -44.64
C VAL A 15 -3.49 37.44 -43.68
N LEU A 16 -4.15 36.35 -44.03
CA LEU A 16 -5.07 35.66 -43.15
C LEU A 16 -4.27 34.85 -42.12
N ILE A 17 -4.20 35.32 -40.88
CA ILE A 17 -3.62 34.56 -39.75
C ILE A 17 -4.69 33.57 -39.28
N LEU A 18 -4.56 32.29 -39.66
CA LEU A 18 -5.31 31.18 -39.05
C LEU A 18 -4.70 30.91 -37.67
N SER A 19 -5.37 31.38 -36.61
CA SER A 19 -5.10 30.94 -35.27
C SER A 19 -5.60 29.51 -35.08
N ALA A 20 -4.67 28.56 -35.10
CA ALA A 20 -4.96 27.18 -34.67
C ALA A 20 -5.21 27.15 -33.15
N ALA A 21 -6.46 27.01 -32.76
CA ALA A 21 -6.81 26.73 -31.37
C ALA A 21 -6.34 25.30 -31.05
N THR A 22 -5.24 25.20 -30.31
CA THR A 22 -4.83 23.93 -29.72
C THR A 22 -5.81 23.58 -28.60
N PHE A 23 -6.74 22.67 -28.87
CA PHE A 23 -7.54 22.04 -27.83
C PHE A 23 -6.59 21.22 -26.96
N ALA A 24 -6.34 21.70 -25.74
CA ALA A 24 -5.70 20.90 -24.72
C ALA A 24 -6.58 19.68 -24.46
N GLN A 25 -6.07 18.50 -24.80
CA GLN A 25 -6.76 17.24 -24.56
C GLN A 25 -6.89 17.05 -23.06
N ALA A 26 -8.11 16.92 -22.57
CA ALA A 26 -8.37 16.64 -21.15
C ALA A 26 -7.56 15.38 -20.74
N PRO A 27 -6.92 15.38 -19.56
CA PRO A 27 -6.17 14.22 -19.11
C PRO A 27 -7.09 13.00 -19.11
N SER A 28 -6.63 11.89 -19.71
CA SER A 28 -7.36 10.63 -19.75
C SER A 28 -7.69 10.22 -18.30
N PRO A 29 -8.92 9.78 -17.99
CA PRO A 29 -9.28 9.36 -16.65
C PRO A 29 -8.34 8.23 -16.21
N THR A 30 -7.80 8.35 -15.01
CA THR A 30 -6.98 7.30 -14.41
C THR A 30 -7.80 6.00 -14.37
N PRO A 31 -7.27 4.88 -14.87
CA PRO A 31 -8.00 3.61 -14.87
C PRO A 31 -8.43 3.25 -13.45
N ALA A 32 -9.67 2.77 -13.30
CA ALA A 32 -10.14 2.26 -12.01
C ALA A 32 -9.21 1.14 -11.52
N PRO A 33 -8.90 1.09 -10.23
CA PRO A 33 -8.08 0.03 -9.69
C PRO A 33 -8.75 -1.34 -9.90
N PRO A 34 -7.95 -2.41 -10.11
CA PRO A 34 -8.49 -3.72 -10.41
C PRO A 34 -9.39 -4.24 -9.30
N ALA A 35 -10.46 -4.94 -9.67
CA ALA A 35 -11.32 -5.62 -8.71
C ALA A 35 -10.52 -6.71 -7.98
N THR A 36 -10.66 -6.74 -6.66
CA THR A 36 -10.00 -7.68 -5.76
C THR A 36 -10.88 -8.02 -4.58
N ASP A 37 -10.70 -9.21 -4.04
CA ASP A 37 -11.37 -9.68 -2.84
C ASP A 37 -10.38 -10.03 -1.73
N ILE A 38 -10.87 -10.00 -0.50
CA ILE A 38 -10.10 -10.40 0.68
C ILE A 38 -10.58 -11.76 1.15
N PHE A 39 -9.63 -12.62 1.46
CA PHE A 39 -9.86 -13.96 1.99
C PHE A 39 -9.12 -14.12 3.31
N ILE A 40 -9.74 -14.83 4.25
CA ILE A 40 -9.09 -15.29 5.48
C ILE A 40 -8.76 -16.76 5.32
N ILE A 41 -7.57 -17.14 5.79
CA ILE A 41 -7.06 -18.50 5.77
C ILE A 41 -6.56 -18.82 7.19
N ASP A 42 -6.99 -19.91 7.77
CA ASP A 42 -6.45 -20.37 9.05
C ASP A 42 -4.99 -20.79 8.89
N LEU A 43 -4.18 -20.40 9.86
CA LEU A 43 -2.76 -20.71 9.94
C LEU A 43 -2.51 -21.47 11.24
N SER A 44 -1.88 -22.63 11.14
CA SER A 44 -1.49 -23.42 12.30
C SER A 44 -0.06 -23.94 12.16
N THR A 45 0.55 -24.26 13.29
CA THR A 45 1.89 -24.85 13.32
C THR A 45 1.77 -26.31 13.73
N ARG A 46 2.28 -27.22 12.90
CA ARG A 46 2.39 -28.65 13.17
C ARG A 46 3.62 -28.97 14.02
N PRO A 47 3.68 -30.16 14.64
CA PRO A 47 4.91 -30.66 15.26
C PRO A 47 6.11 -30.54 14.32
N GLY A 48 7.27 -30.08 14.85
CA GLY A 48 8.44 -29.75 14.03
C GLY A 48 8.44 -28.35 13.43
N GLY A 49 7.45 -27.50 13.81
CA GLY A 49 7.41 -26.09 13.41
C GLY A 49 7.03 -25.84 11.95
N LYS A 50 6.44 -26.83 11.28
CA LYS A 50 5.92 -26.68 9.91
C LYS A 50 4.58 -25.96 9.92
N LEU A 51 4.43 -24.95 9.06
CA LEU A 51 3.17 -24.24 8.89
C LEU A 51 2.17 -25.09 8.09
N LYS A 52 0.89 -24.96 8.46
CA LYS A 52 -0.25 -25.52 7.73
C LYS A 52 -1.26 -24.41 7.49
N LEU A 53 -1.70 -24.27 6.25
CA LEU A 53 -2.76 -23.37 5.84
C LEU A 53 -4.07 -24.14 5.63
N GLY A 54 -5.17 -23.46 5.99
CA GLY A 54 -6.54 -23.93 5.71
C GLY A 54 -7.01 -23.54 4.32
N GLN A 55 -8.33 -23.65 4.10
CA GLN A 55 -8.97 -23.17 2.87
C GLN A 55 -9.25 -21.67 2.97
N PRO A 56 -9.18 -20.94 1.86
CA PRO A 56 -9.51 -19.53 1.82
C PRO A 56 -11.03 -19.32 1.96
N VAL A 57 -11.41 -18.45 2.89
CA VAL A 57 -12.80 -18.02 3.09
C VAL A 57 -12.90 -16.55 2.67
N LYS A 58 -13.71 -16.25 1.67
CA LYS A 58 -13.96 -14.89 1.20
C LYS A 58 -14.71 -14.10 2.28
N ILE A 59 -14.21 -12.90 2.61
CA ILE A 59 -14.84 -12.02 3.62
C ILE A 59 -15.42 -10.74 3.04
N THR A 60 -15.18 -10.46 1.76
CA THR A 60 -15.73 -9.28 1.07
C THR A 60 -16.90 -9.68 0.20
N ASN A 61 -18.00 -8.95 0.30
CA ASN A 61 -19.23 -9.17 -0.45
C ASN A 61 -19.58 -8.02 -1.42
N PHE A 62 -18.73 -6.98 -1.46
CA PHE A 62 -18.91 -5.84 -2.36
C PHE A 62 -17.99 -5.98 -3.56
N ALA A 63 -18.56 -5.89 -4.77
CA ALA A 63 -17.80 -5.99 -6.02
C ALA A 63 -16.88 -4.78 -6.20
N GLY A 64 -15.68 -4.99 -6.71
CA GLY A 64 -14.71 -3.94 -7.00
C GLY A 64 -13.44 -4.03 -6.16
N TYR A 65 -12.87 -2.90 -5.80
CA TYR A 65 -11.61 -2.83 -5.06
C TYR A 65 -11.84 -3.05 -3.56
N ASN A 66 -11.37 -4.18 -3.03
CA ASN A 66 -11.27 -4.48 -1.61
C ASN A 66 -9.81 -4.88 -1.32
N ASN A 67 -9.07 -4.10 -0.53
CA ASN A 67 -7.62 -4.25 -0.45
C ASN A 67 -7.07 -3.78 0.90
N GLN A 68 -5.75 -3.95 1.08
CA GLN A 68 -4.96 -3.44 2.22
C GLN A 68 -5.48 -3.93 3.58
N PRO A 69 -5.67 -5.25 3.76
CA PRO A 69 -6.15 -5.81 5.01
C PRO A 69 -5.15 -5.59 6.15
N ALA A 70 -5.68 -5.25 7.32
CA ALA A 70 -4.94 -5.13 8.57
C ALA A 70 -5.75 -5.72 9.73
N PHE A 71 -5.19 -6.69 10.45
CA PHE A 71 -5.86 -7.23 11.64
C PHE A 71 -5.88 -6.21 12.78
N MET A 72 -6.97 -6.20 13.53
CA MET A 72 -7.01 -5.55 14.84
C MET A 72 -6.15 -6.33 15.84
N SER A 73 -5.74 -5.67 16.95
CA SER A 73 -4.82 -6.26 17.94
C SER A 73 -5.33 -7.53 18.60
N ASP A 74 -6.64 -7.69 18.74
CA ASP A 74 -7.27 -8.89 19.27
C ASP A 74 -7.37 -10.05 18.28
N GLY A 75 -7.09 -9.81 16.99
CA GLY A 75 -7.20 -10.76 15.90
C GLY A 75 -8.63 -11.16 15.54
N LYS A 76 -9.64 -10.47 16.09
CA LYS A 76 -11.06 -10.81 15.86
C LYS A 76 -11.68 -10.07 14.70
N SER A 77 -11.05 -9.03 14.20
CA SER A 77 -11.54 -8.30 13.03
C SER A 77 -10.41 -7.84 12.12
N VAL A 78 -10.77 -7.56 10.85
CA VAL A 78 -9.88 -7.08 9.79
C VAL A 78 -10.39 -5.75 9.30
N LEU A 79 -9.52 -4.73 9.36
CA LEU A 79 -9.72 -3.46 8.66
C LEU A 79 -9.28 -3.62 7.21
N TYR A 80 -9.95 -2.93 6.30
CA TYR A 80 -9.56 -2.91 4.90
C TYR A 80 -10.10 -1.67 4.19
N THR A 81 -9.49 -1.32 3.06
CA THR A 81 -9.99 -0.29 2.15
C THR A 81 -10.95 -0.91 1.14
N SER A 82 -12.13 -0.33 0.98
CA SER A 82 -13.08 -0.69 -0.09
C SER A 82 -13.48 0.56 -0.87
N ILE A 83 -13.51 0.46 -2.20
CA ILE A 83 -14.03 1.54 -3.05
C ILE A 83 -15.48 1.20 -3.39
N ARG A 84 -16.40 2.04 -2.89
CA ARG A 84 -17.83 1.97 -3.15
C ARG A 84 -18.30 3.31 -3.70
N ASP A 85 -19.09 3.32 -4.74
CA ASP A 85 -19.60 4.54 -5.38
C ASP A 85 -18.49 5.58 -5.70
N LYS A 86 -17.32 5.08 -6.16
CA LYS A 86 -16.09 5.84 -6.45
C LYS A 86 -15.39 6.44 -5.23
N GLN A 87 -15.88 6.20 -4.02
CA GLN A 87 -15.31 6.64 -2.75
C GLN A 87 -14.55 5.50 -2.09
N ALA A 88 -13.31 5.76 -1.67
CA ALA A 88 -12.50 4.82 -0.91
C ALA A 88 -12.64 5.11 0.59
N ASP A 89 -13.16 4.16 1.33
CA ASP A 89 -13.33 4.23 2.78
C ASP A 89 -12.75 3.00 3.47
N ILE A 90 -12.56 3.12 4.78
CA ILE A 90 -12.12 2.03 5.63
C ILE A 90 -13.35 1.29 6.17
N TYR A 91 -13.32 -0.02 6.01
CA TYR A 91 -14.31 -0.97 6.52
C TYR A 91 -13.66 -1.91 7.53
N ARG A 92 -14.48 -2.46 8.41
CA ARG A 92 -14.09 -3.49 9.38
C ARG A 92 -14.98 -4.69 9.19
N TYR A 93 -14.38 -5.85 9.00
CA TYR A 93 -15.03 -7.15 9.01
C TYR A 93 -14.80 -7.81 10.37
N ASP A 94 -15.86 -8.19 11.07
CA ASP A 94 -15.81 -9.00 12.28
C ASP A 94 -15.85 -10.49 11.92
N ILE A 95 -14.84 -11.24 12.36
CA ILE A 95 -14.68 -12.65 11.98
C ILE A 95 -15.72 -13.54 12.70
N GLY A 96 -16.15 -13.16 13.88
CA GLY A 96 -17.08 -13.95 14.69
C GLY A 96 -18.53 -13.84 14.20
N SER A 97 -18.99 -12.64 13.88
CA SER A 97 -20.35 -12.38 13.39
C SER A 97 -20.48 -12.41 11.88
N ALA A 98 -19.35 -12.40 11.15
CA ALA A 98 -19.29 -12.23 9.69
C ALA A 98 -19.92 -10.91 9.18
N GLU A 99 -19.95 -9.88 10.00
CA GLU A 99 -20.52 -8.58 9.70
C GLU A 99 -19.46 -7.59 9.25
N THR A 100 -19.84 -6.71 8.33
CA THR A 100 -19.01 -5.59 7.86
C THR A 100 -19.62 -4.27 8.30
N SER A 101 -18.80 -3.40 8.89
CA SER A 101 -19.14 -2.03 9.26
C SER A 101 -18.22 -1.02 8.58
N GLN A 102 -18.74 0.14 8.19
CA GLN A 102 -17.95 1.26 7.71
C GLN A 102 -17.33 2.01 8.89
N ILE A 103 -16.03 2.31 8.81
CA ILE A 103 -15.27 2.98 9.88
C ILE A 103 -15.03 4.45 9.52
N THR A 104 -14.72 4.75 8.26
CA THR A 104 -14.60 6.12 7.79
C THR A 104 -15.71 6.45 6.81
N ASN A 105 -16.19 7.70 6.86
CA ASN A 105 -17.22 8.22 5.97
C ASN A 105 -16.97 9.73 5.84
N THR A 106 -16.02 10.10 5.01
CA THR A 106 -15.63 11.50 4.77
C THR A 106 -15.70 11.80 3.27
N PRO A 107 -15.66 13.08 2.86
CA PRO A 107 -15.62 13.42 1.43
C PRO A 107 -14.34 12.98 0.72
N GLU A 108 -13.26 12.71 1.47
CA GLU A 108 -11.97 12.33 0.95
C GLU A 108 -11.78 10.81 0.98
N SER A 109 -10.78 10.33 0.23
CA SER A 109 -10.51 8.90 0.12
C SER A 109 -9.46 8.44 1.12
N GLU A 110 -9.75 7.36 1.87
CA GLU A 110 -8.86 6.78 2.88
C GLU A 110 -8.35 5.39 2.45
N TYR A 111 -7.04 5.20 2.66
CA TYR A 111 -6.33 3.99 2.27
C TYR A 111 -5.40 3.48 3.38
N SER A 112 -5.00 2.21 3.29
CA SER A 112 -3.95 1.59 4.13
C SER A 112 -4.21 1.73 5.64
N PRO A 113 -5.37 1.25 6.15
CA PRO A 113 -5.68 1.34 7.56
C PRO A 113 -4.65 0.59 8.40
N THR A 114 -4.19 1.22 9.48
CA THR A 114 -3.25 0.63 10.42
C THR A 114 -3.65 1.01 11.84
N LEU A 115 -3.77 0.01 12.72
CA LEU A 115 -4.00 0.28 14.14
C LEU A 115 -2.78 1.00 14.72
N MET A 116 -3.02 2.11 15.42
CA MET A 116 -1.94 2.83 16.10
C MET A 116 -1.50 2.10 17.37
N PRO A 117 -0.24 2.31 17.82
CA PRO A 117 0.31 1.62 18.99
C PRO A 117 -0.50 1.79 20.29
N ASP A 118 -1.22 2.91 20.45
CA ASP A 118 -2.07 3.19 21.60
C ASP A 118 -3.39 2.39 21.61
N GLY A 119 -3.70 1.70 20.49
CA GLY A 119 -4.92 0.92 20.32
C GLY A 119 -6.22 1.72 20.27
N LYS A 120 -6.16 3.06 20.30
CA LYS A 120 -7.33 3.95 20.35
C LYS A 120 -7.70 4.54 19.01
N PHE A 121 -6.73 4.59 18.08
CA PHE A 121 -6.88 5.18 16.76
C PHE A 121 -6.46 4.20 15.68
N ILE A 122 -7.00 4.41 14.50
CA ILE A 122 -6.43 3.91 13.26
C ILE A 122 -5.78 5.09 12.52
N SER A 123 -4.65 4.84 11.88
CA SER A 123 -4.07 5.77 10.91
C SER A 123 -4.34 5.31 9.48
N VAL A 124 -4.49 6.26 8.58
CA VAL A 124 -4.79 6.04 7.17
C VAL A 124 -4.00 7.02 6.30
N VAL A 125 -3.71 6.63 5.09
CA VAL A 125 -3.30 7.57 4.04
C VAL A 125 -4.58 8.16 3.45
N ARG A 126 -4.78 9.47 3.64
CA ARG A 126 -5.93 10.20 3.11
C ARG A 126 -5.52 10.98 1.87
N VAL A 127 -6.30 10.87 0.83
CA VAL A 127 -6.20 11.69 -0.38
C VAL A 127 -7.17 12.84 -0.22
N GLU A 128 -6.65 14.02 0.06
CA GLU A 128 -7.42 15.23 0.34
C GLU A 128 -8.03 15.80 -0.93
N GLY A 129 -8.97 16.74 -0.80
CA GLY A 129 -9.71 17.31 -1.92
C GLY A 129 -8.83 17.98 -3.00
N ASP A 130 -7.62 18.43 -2.65
CA ASP A 130 -6.61 18.95 -3.59
C ASP A 130 -5.68 17.87 -4.17
N GLY A 131 -5.91 16.59 -3.85
CA GLY A 131 -5.08 15.46 -4.24
C GLY A 131 -3.86 15.21 -3.35
N THR A 132 -3.63 16.02 -2.30
CA THR A 132 -2.53 15.81 -1.36
C THR A 132 -2.73 14.54 -0.56
N GLN A 133 -1.69 13.70 -0.48
CA GLN A 133 -1.72 12.47 0.32
C GLN A 133 -0.97 12.70 1.64
N ARG A 134 -1.70 12.63 2.76
CA ARG A 134 -1.12 12.78 4.10
C ARG A 134 -1.57 11.68 5.04
N LEU A 135 -0.85 11.54 6.16
CA LEU A 135 -1.18 10.58 7.21
C LEU A 135 -2.16 11.22 8.20
N TRP A 136 -3.35 10.63 8.28
CA TRP A 136 -4.42 11.02 9.20
C TRP A 136 -4.72 9.92 10.20
N LYS A 137 -5.33 10.27 11.34
CA LYS A 137 -5.82 9.31 12.33
C LYS A 137 -7.29 9.54 12.63
N PHE A 138 -7.99 8.43 12.86
CA PHE A 138 -9.41 8.37 13.17
C PHE A 138 -9.59 7.67 14.53
N PRO A 139 -10.34 8.26 15.49
CA PRO A 139 -10.63 7.59 16.75
C PRO A 139 -11.52 6.36 16.53
N LEU A 140 -11.17 5.21 17.11
CA LEU A 140 -12.01 3.99 17.04
C LEU A 140 -13.34 4.15 17.81
N ALA A 141 -13.38 5.03 18.81
CA ALA A 141 -14.59 5.35 19.56
C ALA A 141 -15.54 6.33 18.82
N GLY A 142 -15.19 6.73 17.58
CA GLY A 142 -15.89 7.78 16.86
C GLY A 142 -15.34 9.18 17.18
N GLY A 143 -15.64 10.15 16.34
CA GLY A 143 -15.18 11.53 16.47
C GLY A 143 -14.44 12.04 15.23
N ALA A 144 -14.02 13.32 15.27
CA ALA A 144 -13.35 13.95 14.15
C ALA A 144 -11.94 13.39 13.92
N PRO A 145 -11.55 13.16 12.63
CA PRO A 145 -10.18 12.80 12.30
C PRO A 145 -9.22 13.95 12.56
N SER A 146 -7.95 13.64 12.73
CA SER A 146 -6.90 14.64 12.86
C SER A 146 -5.64 14.23 12.09
N LEU A 147 -4.92 15.26 11.64
CA LEU A 147 -3.67 15.10 10.90
C LEU A 147 -2.57 14.57 11.85
N VAL A 148 -1.79 13.59 11.37
CA VAL A 148 -0.63 13.06 12.10
C VAL A 148 0.64 13.82 11.76
N LEU A 149 0.83 14.11 10.46
CA LEU A 149 2.01 14.79 9.93
C LEU A 149 1.59 15.84 8.90
N GLU A 150 2.04 17.08 9.09
CA GLU A 150 1.71 18.20 8.20
C GLU A 150 2.70 18.31 7.02
N ASN A 151 4.00 18.23 7.32
CA ASN A 151 5.06 18.63 6.40
C ASN A 151 5.62 17.49 5.53
N ILE A 152 5.26 16.23 5.80
CA ILE A 152 5.73 15.08 5.02
C ILE A 152 4.61 14.61 4.11
N LYS A 153 4.79 14.86 2.82
CA LYS A 153 3.83 14.53 1.75
C LYS A 153 4.52 14.44 0.38
N PRO A 154 3.98 13.66 -0.57
CA PRO A 154 2.84 12.77 -0.41
C PRO A 154 3.24 11.44 0.24
N VAL A 155 2.46 11.00 1.25
CA VAL A 155 2.65 9.70 1.91
C VAL A 155 1.93 8.61 1.14
N GLY A 156 2.61 7.51 0.82
CA GLY A 156 1.99 6.36 0.16
C GLY A 156 1.64 5.21 1.13
N TYR A 157 2.57 4.90 2.03
CA TYR A 157 2.41 3.83 3.05
C TYR A 157 3.17 4.19 4.31
N HIS A 158 2.78 3.54 5.43
CA HIS A 158 3.39 3.84 6.73
C HIS A 158 3.46 2.59 7.63
N LEU A 159 4.37 2.66 8.59
CA LEU A 159 4.53 1.66 9.65
C LEU A 159 4.85 2.37 10.95
N TRP A 160 4.05 2.13 11.98
CA TRP A 160 4.34 2.55 13.35
C TRP A 160 5.43 1.66 13.94
N LEU A 161 6.52 2.26 14.40
CA LEU A 161 7.59 1.58 15.12
C LEU A 161 7.38 1.68 16.63
N ASP A 162 6.83 2.78 17.09
CA ASP A 162 6.31 3.05 18.42
C ASP A 162 5.33 4.23 18.35
N GLU A 163 4.89 4.79 19.50
CA GLU A 163 3.93 5.91 19.53
C GLU A 163 4.47 7.21 18.91
N ASN A 164 5.78 7.35 18.75
CA ASN A 164 6.42 8.57 18.26
C ASN A 164 7.31 8.36 17.02
N THR A 165 7.47 7.13 16.57
CA THR A 165 8.38 6.81 15.47
C THR A 165 7.65 6.10 14.34
N LEU A 166 7.77 6.64 13.13
CA LEU A 166 7.19 6.12 11.89
C LEU A 166 8.26 5.81 10.86
N ALA A 167 8.08 4.70 10.15
CA ALA A 167 8.70 4.50 8.85
C ALA A 167 7.66 4.81 7.76
N LEU A 168 8.00 5.70 6.81
CA LEU A 168 7.13 6.19 5.76
C LEU A 168 7.67 5.86 4.39
N PHE A 169 6.82 5.33 3.52
CA PHE A 169 7.02 5.37 2.08
C PHE A 169 6.48 6.71 1.58
N VAL A 170 7.37 7.55 1.09
CA VAL A 170 7.03 8.87 0.55
C VAL A 170 7.20 8.85 -0.97
N LEU A 171 6.14 9.24 -1.66
CA LEU A 171 6.13 9.30 -3.12
C LEU A 171 7.02 10.42 -3.62
N GLY A 172 7.70 10.17 -4.73
CA GLY A 172 8.63 11.11 -5.35
C GLY A 172 9.34 10.50 -6.55
N LYS A 173 10.36 11.20 -7.03
CA LYS A 173 11.24 10.72 -8.09
C LYS A 173 12.69 10.93 -7.65
N PRO A 174 13.33 9.91 -7.01
CA PRO A 174 12.78 8.60 -6.64
C PRO A 174 11.80 8.65 -5.46
N ASN A 175 11.03 7.56 -5.25
CA ASN A 175 10.33 7.33 -3.99
C ASN A 175 11.35 7.13 -2.87
N THR A 176 11.01 7.52 -1.64
CA THR A 176 11.93 7.40 -0.49
C THR A 176 11.30 6.65 0.68
N LEU A 177 12.12 5.90 1.40
CA LEU A 177 11.82 5.40 2.73
C LEU A 177 12.37 6.39 3.75
N GLN A 178 11.50 6.94 4.59
CA GLN A 178 11.88 7.92 5.60
C GLN A 178 11.57 7.40 7.00
N LEU A 179 12.47 7.64 7.94
CA LEU A 179 12.24 7.45 9.37
C LEU A 179 11.92 8.81 9.99
N VAL A 180 10.80 8.87 10.71
CA VAL A 180 10.25 10.12 11.23
C VAL A 180 10.10 10.03 12.74
N ASP A 181 10.62 11.00 13.45
CA ASP A 181 10.37 11.23 14.87
C ASP A 181 9.29 12.31 15.03
N LEU A 182 8.13 11.95 15.57
CA LEU A 182 6.97 12.84 15.71
C LEU A 182 7.17 13.94 16.76
N ARG A 183 8.03 13.71 17.75
CA ARG A 183 8.28 14.70 18.83
C ARG A 183 9.11 15.86 18.32
N SER A 184 10.12 15.58 17.49
CA SER A 184 11.00 16.59 16.92
C SER A 184 10.58 17.07 15.55
N GLY A 185 9.66 16.35 14.87
CA GLY A 185 9.29 16.56 13.47
C GLY A 185 10.40 16.23 12.47
N LYS A 186 11.51 15.63 12.93
CA LYS A 186 12.64 15.28 12.05
C LYS A 186 12.33 14.06 11.22
N ALA A 187 12.66 14.14 9.94
CA ALA A 187 12.63 13.03 9.00
C ALA A 187 14.03 12.77 8.44
N GLU A 188 14.38 11.49 8.29
CA GLU A 188 15.64 11.03 7.71
C GLU A 188 15.36 10.05 6.60
N VAL A 189 15.96 10.26 5.43
CA VAL A 189 15.88 9.33 4.31
C VAL A 189 16.77 8.14 4.58
N ILE A 190 16.16 6.94 4.65
CA ILE A 190 16.85 5.67 4.93
C ILE A 190 17.26 4.97 3.63
N ALA A 191 16.40 5.04 2.60
CA ALA A 191 16.67 4.42 1.30
C ALA A 191 15.82 5.09 0.21
N GLU A 192 16.31 4.99 -1.02
CA GLU A 192 15.57 5.29 -2.23
C GLU A 192 14.95 4.03 -2.82
N ASN A 193 13.94 4.20 -3.68
CA ASN A 193 13.24 3.12 -4.38
C ASN A 193 12.73 2.00 -3.45
N PRO A 194 12.09 2.32 -2.29
CA PRO A 194 11.48 1.29 -1.48
C PRO A 194 10.28 0.68 -2.21
N GLY A 195 9.93 -0.55 -1.83
CA GLY A 195 8.61 -1.10 -2.08
C GLY A 195 7.59 -0.55 -1.07
N ARG A 196 6.33 -0.79 -1.35
CA ARG A 196 5.20 -0.29 -0.54
C ARG A 196 5.03 -1.00 0.81
N ILE A 197 5.71 -2.11 1.05
CA ILE A 197 5.54 -2.93 2.25
C ILE A 197 6.65 -2.65 3.24
N LEU A 198 6.22 -2.25 4.43
CA LEU A 198 7.03 -2.01 5.62
C LEU A 198 6.51 -2.90 6.74
N ARG A 199 7.38 -3.65 7.43
CA ARG A 199 6.97 -4.57 8.50
C ARG A 199 7.98 -4.55 9.65
N ARG A 200 7.49 -4.57 10.89
CA ARG A 200 8.35 -4.87 12.05
C ARG A 200 8.90 -6.28 11.92
N VAL A 201 10.17 -6.48 12.26
CA VAL A 201 10.75 -7.81 12.38
C VAL A 201 10.40 -8.33 13.77
N PRO A 202 9.73 -9.49 13.91
CA PRO A 202 9.36 -10.03 15.21
C PRO A 202 10.58 -10.25 16.10
N HIS A 203 10.46 -9.89 17.38
CA HIS A 203 11.49 -10.06 18.41
C HIS A 203 12.82 -9.32 18.16
N GLU A 204 12.90 -8.49 17.13
CA GLU A 204 14.09 -7.68 16.83
C GLU A 204 13.76 -6.19 16.86
N ASN A 205 14.70 -5.35 17.25
CA ASN A 205 14.54 -3.88 17.17
C ASN A 205 14.81 -3.39 15.75
N LYS A 206 14.09 -3.99 14.79
CA LYS A 206 14.25 -3.75 13.35
C LYS A 206 12.90 -3.66 12.66
N PHE A 207 12.91 -3.02 11.52
CA PHE A 207 11.85 -3.19 10.53
C PHE A 207 12.45 -3.66 9.19
N SER A 208 11.62 -4.27 8.38
CA SER A 208 11.98 -4.73 7.05
C SER A 208 11.20 -3.98 5.98
N PHE A 209 11.80 -3.87 4.81
CA PHE A 209 11.24 -3.23 3.63
C PHE A 209 11.76 -3.90 2.36
N VAL A 210 11.02 -3.79 1.26
CA VAL A 210 11.55 -4.14 -0.05
C VAL A 210 12.39 -2.97 -0.56
N HIS A 211 13.55 -3.26 -1.09
CA HIS A 211 14.39 -2.32 -1.84
C HIS A 211 14.44 -2.76 -3.30
N LYS A 212 13.92 -1.93 -4.19
CA LYS A 212 13.95 -2.15 -5.63
C LYS A 212 15.28 -1.65 -6.18
N VAL A 213 16.29 -2.55 -6.17
CA VAL A 213 17.65 -2.21 -6.58
C VAL A 213 17.72 -1.98 -8.09
N SER A 214 16.94 -2.76 -8.84
CA SER A 214 16.69 -2.60 -10.28
C SER A 214 15.30 -3.14 -10.63
N ASP A 215 14.89 -3.04 -11.87
CA ASP A 215 13.62 -3.60 -12.34
C ASP A 215 13.53 -5.13 -12.16
N GLN A 216 14.68 -5.82 -12.15
CA GLN A 216 14.78 -7.27 -12.05
C GLN A 216 15.21 -7.77 -10.66
N GLU A 217 15.67 -6.87 -9.79
CA GLU A 217 16.21 -7.25 -8.48
C GLU A 217 15.56 -6.47 -7.35
N TRP A 218 14.68 -7.16 -6.63
CA TRP A 218 14.00 -6.65 -5.45
C TRP A 218 14.42 -7.46 -4.23
N LEU A 219 14.88 -6.77 -3.20
CA LEU A 219 15.44 -7.38 -2.00
C LEU A 219 14.61 -6.98 -0.78
N ILE A 220 14.24 -7.94 0.06
CA ILE A 220 13.83 -7.64 1.42
C ILE A 220 15.09 -7.30 2.20
N LYS A 221 15.15 -6.10 2.74
CA LYS A 221 16.21 -5.60 3.62
C LYS A 221 15.64 -5.31 4.99
N THR A 222 16.49 -5.32 6.00
CA THR A 222 16.16 -4.90 7.36
C THR A 222 16.95 -3.65 7.73
N PHE A 223 16.29 -2.75 8.46
CA PHE A 223 16.92 -1.59 9.09
C PHE A 223 16.92 -1.79 10.60
N ASP A 224 18.09 -1.72 11.22
CA ASP A 224 18.26 -1.81 12.65
C ASP A 224 18.13 -0.42 13.28
N LEU A 225 17.15 -0.24 14.19
CA LEU A 225 16.86 1.05 14.79
C LEU A 225 17.93 1.53 15.76
N LYS A 226 18.74 0.62 16.32
CA LYS A 226 19.81 0.95 17.25
C LYS A 226 21.11 1.29 16.52
N THR A 227 21.54 0.42 15.59
CA THR A 227 22.82 0.61 14.87
C THR A 227 22.68 1.45 13.62
N ARG A 228 21.45 1.75 13.18
CA ARG A 228 21.14 2.51 11.95
C ARG A 228 21.66 1.84 10.68
N SER A 229 21.93 0.55 10.73
CA SER A 229 22.46 -0.22 9.60
C SER A 229 21.39 -0.92 8.80
N ILE A 230 21.62 -1.04 7.50
CA ILE A 230 20.78 -1.82 6.58
C ILE A 230 21.50 -3.12 6.26
N ALA A 231 20.78 -4.25 6.35
CA ALA A 231 21.26 -5.55 5.95
C ALA A 231 20.30 -6.22 4.96
N MET A 232 20.84 -6.97 4.02
CA MET A 232 20.05 -7.82 3.15
C MET A 232 19.48 -9.00 3.95
N TYR A 233 18.19 -9.31 3.73
CA TYR A 233 17.56 -10.49 4.30
C TYR A 233 17.39 -11.58 3.24
N ILE A 234 16.67 -11.28 2.13
CA ILE A 234 16.48 -12.21 1.02
C ILE A 234 16.03 -11.48 -0.25
N LYS A 235 16.24 -12.12 -1.41
CA LYS A 235 15.63 -11.72 -2.69
C LYS A 235 14.15 -12.14 -2.73
N THR A 236 13.29 -11.26 -3.25
CA THR A 236 11.87 -11.55 -3.50
C THR A 236 11.71 -12.39 -4.78
N PHE A 237 10.51 -12.90 -5.03
CA PHE A 237 10.14 -13.28 -6.38
C PHE A 237 10.10 -12.05 -7.28
N THR A 238 10.47 -12.20 -8.54
CA THR A 238 10.52 -11.08 -9.50
C THR A 238 9.15 -10.41 -9.62
N GLY A 239 9.11 -9.10 -9.43
CA GLY A 239 7.89 -8.31 -9.50
C GLY A 239 6.96 -8.43 -8.27
N VAL A 240 7.36 -9.18 -7.24
CA VAL A 240 6.58 -9.35 -6.00
C VAL A 240 7.19 -8.54 -4.88
N GLU A 241 6.39 -7.70 -4.23
CA GLU A 241 6.85 -6.87 -3.11
C GLU A 241 6.07 -7.10 -1.81
N ASP A 242 4.98 -7.86 -1.85
CA ASP A 242 4.13 -8.04 -0.67
C ASP A 242 4.55 -9.27 0.13
N TYR A 243 4.79 -9.07 1.41
CA TYR A 243 5.18 -10.11 2.34
C TYR A 243 4.67 -9.79 3.76
N ALA A 244 4.65 -10.80 4.61
CA ALA A 244 4.32 -10.64 6.02
C ALA A 244 5.18 -11.55 6.90
N TRP A 245 5.38 -11.14 8.15
CA TRP A 245 5.99 -11.95 9.19
C TRP A 245 4.92 -12.64 10.02
N THR A 246 5.10 -13.91 10.34
CA THR A 246 4.38 -14.51 11.45
C THR A 246 4.99 -14.05 12.77
N PRO A 247 4.26 -14.06 13.89
CA PRO A 247 4.83 -13.74 15.21
C PRO A 247 6.04 -14.62 15.58
N ALA A 248 6.12 -15.83 15.05
CA ALA A 248 7.26 -16.75 15.25
C ALA A 248 8.48 -16.43 14.36
N GLY A 249 8.46 -15.33 13.59
CA GLY A 249 9.58 -14.93 12.74
C GLY A 249 9.71 -15.70 11.42
N VAL A 250 8.65 -16.34 10.97
CA VAL A 250 8.59 -16.95 9.62
C VAL A 250 8.09 -15.90 8.64
N LEU A 251 8.81 -15.72 7.54
CA LEU A 251 8.43 -14.83 6.46
C LEU A 251 7.49 -15.53 5.49
N LEU A 252 6.37 -14.91 5.15
CA LEU A 252 5.40 -15.37 4.16
C LEU A 252 5.42 -14.45 2.94
N MET A 253 5.35 -15.03 1.74
CA MET A 253 5.24 -14.31 0.48
C MET A 253 4.34 -15.08 -0.48
N ALA A 254 3.63 -14.37 -1.37
CA ALA A 254 2.84 -14.99 -2.43
C ALA A 254 3.53 -14.82 -3.79
N ASN A 255 3.28 -15.76 -4.68
CA ASN A 255 3.60 -15.64 -6.11
C ASN A 255 2.50 -16.34 -6.93
N GLY A 256 1.76 -15.57 -7.72
CA GLY A 256 0.56 -16.08 -8.40
C GLY A 256 -0.51 -16.50 -7.40
N SER A 257 -0.98 -17.75 -7.49
CA SER A 257 -1.94 -18.37 -6.56
C SER A 257 -1.30 -19.05 -5.35
N LYS A 258 0.03 -19.06 -5.28
CA LYS A 258 0.79 -19.84 -4.31
C LYS A 258 1.27 -18.98 -3.15
N LEU A 259 1.32 -19.59 -1.96
CA LEU A 259 1.93 -19.05 -0.76
C LEU A 259 3.19 -19.82 -0.40
N PHE A 260 4.20 -19.08 -0.02
CA PHE A 260 5.52 -19.58 0.35
C PHE A 260 5.90 -19.10 1.74
N ALA A 261 6.71 -19.89 2.42
CA ALA A 261 7.34 -19.53 3.70
C ALA A 261 8.85 -19.61 3.63
N ARG A 262 9.49 -18.85 4.52
CA ARG A 262 10.92 -18.94 4.77
C ARG A 262 11.24 -18.60 6.22
N LYS A 263 12.01 -19.46 6.88
CA LYS A 263 12.66 -19.19 8.18
C LYS A 263 14.02 -18.54 7.95
N LYS A 264 14.56 -17.90 8.97
CA LYS A 264 15.90 -17.26 8.89
C LYS A 264 17.01 -18.24 8.52
N SER A 265 16.88 -19.50 8.95
CA SER A 265 17.84 -20.59 8.67
C SER A 265 17.75 -21.17 7.26
N ASP A 266 16.67 -20.88 6.53
CA ASP A 266 16.39 -21.55 5.26
C ASP A 266 17.15 -20.85 4.11
N PHE A 267 17.60 -21.62 3.14
CA PHE A 267 18.27 -21.09 1.94
C PHE A 267 17.30 -20.69 0.83
N ALA A 268 16.10 -21.26 0.83
CA ALA A 268 15.10 -21.07 -0.22
C ALA A 268 13.69 -20.89 0.36
N TRP A 269 12.77 -20.47 -0.51
CA TRP A 269 11.35 -20.43 -0.21
C TRP A 269 10.75 -21.83 -0.26
N GLU A 270 9.98 -22.21 0.77
CA GLU A 270 9.19 -23.45 0.83
C GLU A 270 7.76 -23.13 0.37
N GLU A 271 7.23 -23.85 -0.60
CA GLU A 271 5.82 -23.75 -1.00
C GLU A 271 4.92 -24.34 0.09
N LEU A 272 3.98 -23.55 0.60
CA LEU A 272 3.04 -23.96 1.64
C LEU A 272 1.71 -24.45 1.05
N ALA A 273 1.20 -23.75 0.03
CA ALA A 273 -0.10 -24.02 -0.57
C ALA A 273 -0.21 -23.41 -1.96
N ASP A 274 -1.02 -24.02 -2.82
CA ASP A 274 -1.50 -23.47 -4.08
C ASP A 274 -3.03 -23.38 -4.05
N TYR A 275 -3.58 -22.18 -4.22
CA TYR A 275 -5.00 -21.91 -4.21
C TYR A 275 -5.62 -21.75 -5.60
N SER A 276 -4.92 -22.17 -6.66
CA SER A 276 -5.46 -22.17 -8.02
C SER A 276 -6.76 -22.97 -8.13
N ASN A 277 -6.84 -24.12 -7.45
CA ASN A 277 -8.06 -24.94 -7.40
C ASN A 277 -9.22 -24.28 -6.61
N ALA A 278 -8.94 -23.32 -5.74
CA ALA A 278 -9.93 -22.49 -5.09
C ALA A 278 -10.32 -21.26 -5.95
N GLY A 279 -9.85 -21.18 -7.18
CA GLY A 279 -10.13 -20.10 -8.11
C GLY A 279 -9.32 -18.82 -7.86
N LEU A 280 -8.39 -18.81 -6.90
CA LEU A 280 -7.62 -17.62 -6.58
C LEU A 280 -6.51 -17.40 -7.61
N LYS A 281 -6.40 -16.15 -8.05
CA LYS A 281 -5.36 -15.71 -8.97
C LYS A 281 -4.66 -14.50 -8.40
N ASN A 282 -3.36 -14.44 -8.59
CA ASN A 282 -2.59 -13.22 -8.37
C ASN A 282 -2.76 -12.63 -6.96
N ILE A 283 -2.36 -13.37 -5.94
CA ILE A 283 -2.34 -12.89 -4.54
C ILE A 283 -1.38 -11.70 -4.46
N THR A 284 -1.89 -10.54 -4.04
CA THR A 284 -1.18 -9.25 -4.10
C THR A 284 -0.91 -8.63 -2.75
N ARG A 285 -1.52 -9.14 -1.67
CA ARG A 285 -1.33 -8.69 -0.29
C ARG A 285 -1.42 -9.84 0.68
N ILE A 286 -0.65 -9.75 1.77
CA ILE A 286 -0.69 -10.67 2.89
C ILE A 286 -0.65 -9.87 4.19
N ALA A 287 -1.54 -10.18 5.12
CA ALA A 287 -1.47 -9.76 6.51
C ALA A 287 -1.57 -10.99 7.41
N VAL A 288 -0.84 -11.01 8.53
CA VAL A 288 -0.89 -12.07 9.52
C VAL A 288 -1.54 -11.55 10.79
N SER A 289 -2.41 -12.35 11.40
CA SER A 289 -3.04 -12.01 12.67
C SER A 289 -2.01 -11.89 13.80
N PRO A 290 -2.27 -11.08 14.84
CA PRO A 290 -1.34 -10.91 15.95
C PRO A 290 -0.98 -12.21 16.69
N LYS A 291 -1.90 -13.19 16.67
CA LYS A 291 -1.68 -14.53 17.26
C LYS A 291 -0.96 -15.48 16.31
N GLY A 292 -0.86 -15.15 15.01
CA GLY A 292 -0.30 -16.04 14.00
C GLY A 292 -1.18 -17.25 13.70
N ASP A 293 -2.48 -17.16 13.99
CA ASP A 293 -3.47 -18.23 13.76
C ASP A 293 -4.27 -18.04 12.47
N ARG A 294 -4.14 -16.87 11.81
CA ARG A 294 -4.79 -16.52 10.53
C ARG A 294 -3.92 -15.66 9.67
N ILE A 295 -4.18 -15.75 8.38
CA ILE A 295 -3.70 -14.76 7.40
C ILE A 295 -4.90 -14.19 6.64
N ALA A 296 -4.80 -12.91 6.27
CA ALA A 296 -5.68 -12.28 5.31
C ALA A 296 -4.90 -12.06 4.01
N ILE A 297 -5.45 -12.45 2.90
CA ILE A 297 -4.86 -12.27 1.57
C ILE A 297 -5.80 -11.48 0.68
N VAL A 298 -5.22 -10.74 -0.28
CA VAL A 298 -5.94 -10.09 -1.37
C VAL A 298 -5.65 -10.82 -2.66
N ALA A 299 -6.69 -11.25 -3.35
CA ALA A 299 -6.56 -11.96 -4.62
C ALA A 299 -7.62 -11.53 -5.63
N ARG A 300 -7.37 -11.85 -6.90
CA ARG A 300 -8.39 -11.87 -7.96
C ARG A 300 -9.02 -13.26 -8.04
N GLN A 301 -10.26 -13.30 -8.42
CA GLN A 301 -10.96 -14.53 -8.80
C GLN A 301 -11.01 -14.70 -10.33
#